data_f4fb37f8783eebfe2e43311d31cccb50
#
_entry.id   f4fb37f8783eebfe2e43311d31cccb50
#
_cell.length_a   1.000
_cell.length_b   1.000
_cell.length_c   1.000
_cell.angle_alpha   90.00
_cell.angle_beta   90.00
_cell.angle_gamma   90.00
#
_symmetry.space_group_name_H-M   'P 1'
#
loop_
_entity.id
_entity.type
_entity.pdbx_description
1 polymer ?
#
loop_
_entity_poly.entity_id
_entity_poly.type
_entity_poly.pdbx_seq_one_letter_code
_entity_poly.pdbx_strand_id
1 'polypeptide(L)'
;MTIFIPVHSTKNSPHTHSVYPRVTKSNPSNQEVKLPNFQSHKLRITLYSHDTMGLGHKRRNILIAQTLGVSVLSADILMISGMADANQLSASSGIDYLTLPALYKTKDGQYQARRLGLSLEEIIALRSQIIKTALQNFQPDVFIVDNVPRGAMGELDASLEYLKTQNKTRFILGLRDILDEPEVIRHSWQQNNHEETIRRYYDAVWIYGDQKVYDSVQEYAFSSDITKKFYYTGYLNQRPRLQFAQQQEWKSIFKSPSKRLALCMLGGGQDGENLALAFAQSKFPTNTHGIIVTGPMMPEKIHQQLQTYAQKRSDLSVLRYVDEPTFLLEKADWVISMGGYNTTCEILSLEKRALIVPRVKPRKEQLIRAQLLQKMGWIDMLHPDDLHPQTLSRWLHQEKLTPQNKEKIDLQGLERIPNFLATMLQPSS
;
A
#
# COMPACT_ATOMS: atom_id res chain seq x y z
N MET A 1 28.37 -0.67 17.94
CA MET A 1 27.68 0.33 18.78
C MET A 1 26.23 -0.13 18.87
N THR A 2 25.89 -0.77 19.99
CA THR A 2 24.64 -1.52 20.19
C THR A 2 23.62 -0.61 20.84
N ILE A 3 22.46 -0.40 20.21
CA ILE A 3 21.38 0.40 20.78
C ILE A 3 20.34 -0.55 21.39
N PHE A 4 20.20 -0.47 22.71
CA PHE A 4 19.14 -1.15 23.49
C PHE A 4 17.90 -0.28 23.60
N ILE A 5 16.72 -0.87 23.41
CA ILE A 5 15.44 -0.25 23.73
C ILE A 5 14.68 -1.18 24.69
N PRO A 6 14.24 -0.71 25.88
CA PRO A 6 13.51 -1.53 26.85
C PRO A 6 12.01 -1.58 26.55
N VAL A 7 11.39 -2.76 26.77
CA VAL A 7 9.95 -3.02 26.65
C VAL A 7 9.33 -3.18 28.03
N HIS A 8 8.34 -2.37 28.36
CA HIS A 8 7.52 -2.48 29.58
C HIS A 8 6.36 -3.46 29.41
N SER A 9 6.14 -4.30 30.44
CA SER A 9 5.08 -5.30 30.53
C SER A 9 3.80 -4.76 31.15
N THR A 10 2.61 -5.17 30.67
CA THR A 10 1.34 -5.14 31.42
C THR A 10 0.51 -6.40 31.21
N LYS A 11 -0.24 -6.76 32.25
CA LYS A 11 -0.87 -8.07 32.56
C LYS A 11 -2.27 -8.26 31.96
N ASN A 12 -2.54 -9.51 31.63
CA ASN A 12 -3.75 -10.39 31.60
C ASN A 12 -5.19 -9.89 31.48
N SER A 13 -5.93 -10.48 30.53
CA SER A 13 -7.33 -10.99 30.64
C SER A 13 -7.72 -11.91 29.47
N PRO A 14 -8.83 -12.72 29.53
CA PRO A 14 -8.83 -14.11 29.09
C PRO A 14 -9.60 -14.48 27.79
N HIS A 15 -9.17 -15.58 27.20
CA HIS A 15 -9.81 -16.59 26.33
C HIS A 15 -10.82 -16.24 25.24
N THR A 16 -10.35 -16.35 23.98
CA THR A 16 -11.10 -16.96 22.87
C THR A 16 -10.14 -17.84 22.05
N HIS A 17 -10.58 -19.05 21.69
CA HIS A 17 -9.77 -20.05 20.99
C HIS A 17 -9.38 -19.58 19.58
N SER A 18 -8.11 -19.24 19.39
CA SER A 18 -7.48 -19.01 18.09
C SER A 18 -6.92 -20.33 17.57
N VAL A 19 -7.34 -20.73 16.39
CA VAL A 19 -6.91 -21.96 15.68
C VAL A 19 -5.52 -21.76 15.02
N TYR A 20 -4.85 -20.64 15.25
CA TYR A 20 -3.50 -20.40 14.78
C TYR A 20 -2.45 -20.88 15.78
N PRO A 21 -1.29 -21.40 15.34
CA PRO A 21 -0.22 -21.74 16.28
C PRO A 21 0.11 -20.49 17.10
N ARG A 22 -0.20 -20.54 18.40
CA ARG A 22 0.20 -19.51 19.35
C ARG A 22 1.71 -19.39 19.29
N VAL A 23 2.21 -18.23 18.85
CA VAL A 23 3.52 -17.79 19.28
C VAL A 23 3.43 -17.63 20.80
N THR A 24 3.85 -18.64 21.52
CA THR A 24 3.94 -18.61 22.99
C THR A 24 4.79 -17.40 23.36
N LYS A 25 4.29 -16.58 24.27
CA LYS A 25 5.07 -15.53 24.94
C LYS A 25 6.18 -16.20 25.76
N SER A 26 7.28 -16.55 25.13
CA SER A 26 8.57 -16.66 25.78
C SER A 26 9.22 -15.30 25.72
N ASN A 27 9.69 -14.78 26.85
CA ASN A 27 10.57 -13.63 26.92
C ASN A 27 11.60 -13.72 25.78
N PRO A 28 11.87 -12.65 25.04
CA PRO A 28 13.00 -12.63 24.15
C PRO A 28 14.28 -12.50 24.99
N SER A 29 14.71 -13.60 25.60
CA SER A 29 16.13 -13.79 25.84
C SER A 29 16.78 -13.81 24.48
N ASN A 30 17.74 -12.94 24.25
CA ASN A 30 18.65 -12.80 23.11
C ASN A 30 18.90 -14.13 22.35
N GLN A 31 17.93 -14.62 21.61
CA GLN A 31 18.19 -15.60 20.58
C GLN A 31 18.54 -14.79 19.33
N GLU A 32 19.84 -14.70 19.04
CA GLU A 32 20.31 -14.37 17.71
C GLU A 32 19.53 -15.23 16.72
N VAL A 33 18.71 -14.59 15.87
CA VAL A 33 18.06 -15.28 14.75
C VAL A 33 19.22 -15.73 13.86
N LYS A 34 19.62 -17.00 13.97
CA LYS A 34 20.61 -17.59 13.07
C LYS A 34 20.03 -17.53 11.67
N LEU A 35 20.50 -16.58 10.87
CA LEU A 35 20.18 -16.52 9.45
C LEU A 35 20.65 -17.80 8.79
N PRO A 36 19.90 -18.35 7.84
CA PRO A 36 20.37 -19.45 7.02
C PRO A 36 21.69 -19.04 6.36
N ASN A 37 22.68 -19.90 6.47
CA ASN A 37 23.97 -19.66 5.85
C ASN A 37 23.80 -19.85 4.33
N PHE A 38 23.60 -18.76 3.60
CA PHE A 38 23.60 -18.77 2.12
C PHE A 38 25.05 -19.01 1.69
N GLN A 39 25.43 -20.28 1.57
CA GLN A 39 26.81 -20.71 1.34
C GLN A 39 27.42 -20.27 0.02
N SER A 40 26.62 -19.70 -0.92
CA SER A 40 27.10 -19.40 -2.26
C SER A 40 26.80 -17.99 -2.80
N HIS A 41 25.79 -17.28 -2.29
CA HIS A 41 25.41 -15.94 -2.77
C HIS A 41 24.60 -15.18 -1.74
N LYS A 42 24.52 -13.84 -1.90
CA LYS A 42 23.64 -12.96 -1.13
C LYS A 42 22.17 -13.27 -1.46
N LEU A 43 21.27 -13.21 -0.46
CA LEU A 43 19.84 -13.47 -0.65
C LEU A 43 19.26 -12.63 -1.80
N ARG A 44 18.59 -13.25 -2.75
CA ARG A 44 17.95 -12.60 -3.90
C ARG A 44 16.44 -12.61 -3.77
N ILE A 45 15.84 -11.42 -3.84
CA ILE A 45 14.40 -11.26 -3.74
C ILE A 45 13.87 -10.57 -4.99
N THR A 46 12.83 -11.09 -5.61
CA THR A 46 12.09 -10.37 -6.64
C THR A 46 10.73 -9.93 -6.11
N LEU A 47 10.39 -8.64 -6.30
CA LEU A 47 9.05 -8.12 -6.07
C LEU A 47 8.41 -7.78 -7.42
N TYR A 48 7.22 -8.33 -7.65
CA TYR A 48 6.47 -8.07 -8.87
C TYR A 48 5.16 -7.34 -8.57
N SER A 49 4.85 -6.32 -9.40
CA SER A 49 3.53 -5.69 -9.46
C SER A 49 3.13 -5.39 -10.90
N HIS A 50 1.88 -5.68 -11.26
CA HIS A 50 1.41 -5.47 -12.63
C HIS A 50 1.17 -3.98 -12.99
N ASP A 51 0.96 -3.12 -12.02
CA ASP A 51 0.80 -1.65 -12.09
C ASP A 51 0.11 -1.13 -13.37
N THR A 52 -1.21 -1.18 -13.40
CA THR A 52 -2.00 -0.68 -14.55
C THR A 52 -2.56 0.70 -14.32
N MET A 53 -2.88 1.03 -13.07
CA MET A 53 -3.54 2.27 -12.69
C MET A 53 -3.06 2.73 -11.31
N GLY A 54 -2.42 3.89 -11.28
CA GLY A 54 -1.97 4.53 -10.05
C GLY A 54 -0.67 3.98 -9.46
N LEU A 55 -0.06 4.79 -8.60
CA LEU A 55 1.25 4.54 -8.00
C LEU A 55 1.20 3.62 -6.76
N GLY A 56 0.01 3.14 -6.37
CA GLY A 56 -0.21 2.50 -5.06
C GLY A 56 0.56 1.19 -4.86
N HIS A 57 0.53 0.28 -5.84
CA HIS A 57 1.25 -0.99 -5.77
C HIS A 57 2.76 -0.75 -5.72
N LYS A 58 3.27 0.08 -6.62
CA LYS A 58 4.68 0.42 -6.70
C LYS A 58 5.18 1.07 -5.41
N ARG A 59 4.48 2.08 -4.88
CA ARG A 59 4.85 2.75 -3.62
C ARG A 59 4.94 1.76 -2.44
N ARG A 60 4.02 0.81 -2.35
CA ARG A 60 4.04 -0.23 -1.33
C ARG A 60 5.24 -1.14 -1.50
N ASN A 61 5.47 -1.64 -2.71
CA ASN A 61 6.58 -2.56 -2.99
C ASN A 61 7.95 -1.90 -2.79
N ILE A 62 8.11 -0.62 -3.13
CA ILE A 62 9.33 0.14 -2.84
C ILE A 62 9.58 0.17 -1.32
N LEU A 63 8.57 0.45 -0.51
CA LEU A 63 8.73 0.49 0.95
C LEU A 63 9.11 -0.87 1.52
N ILE A 64 8.53 -1.96 1.00
CA ILE A 64 8.89 -3.33 1.38
C ILE A 64 10.33 -3.64 0.94
N ALA A 65 10.70 -3.30 -0.31
CA ALA A 65 12.04 -3.51 -0.84
C ALA A 65 13.11 -2.78 -0.02
N GLN A 66 12.87 -1.50 0.30
CA GLN A 66 13.78 -0.70 1.14
C GLN A 66 13.93 -1.32 2.54
N THR A 67 12.82 -1.77 3.14
CA THR A 67 12.86 -2.44 4.45
C THR A 67 13.68 -3.73 4.38
N LEU A 68 13.48 -4.55 3.36
CA LEU A 68 14.22 -5.81 3.19
C LEU A 68 15.71 -5.57 2.89
N GLY A 69 16.03 -4.57 2.07
CA GLY A 69 17.41 -4.23 1.70
C GLY A 69 18.28 -3.77 2.88
N VAL A 70 17.68 -3.04 3.84
CA VAL A 70 18.40 -2.58 5.06
C VAL A 70 18.22 -3.50 6.26
N SER A 71 17.42 -4.56 6.14
CA SER A 71 17.20 -5.52 7.22
C SER A 71 18.41 -6.43 7.43
N VAL A 72 18.35 -7.25 8.48
CA VAL A 72 19.36 -8.30 8.74
C VAL A 72 19.53 -9.29 7.58
N LEU A 73 18.56 -9.37 6.65
CA LEU A 73 18.64 -10.21 5.47
C LEU A 73 19.60 -9.66 4.41
N SER A 74 19.82 -8.35 4.37
CA SER A 74 20.73 -7.67 3.43
C SER A 74 20.62 -8.17 1.99
N ALA A 75 19.38 -8.25 1.46
CA ALA A 75 19.07 -8.88 0.19
C ALA A 75 19.41 -8.00 -1.02
N ASP A 76 19.75 -8.64 -2.15
CA ASP A 76 19.69 -8.03 -3.48
C ASP A 76 18.27 -8.16 -4.02
N ILE A 77 17.69 -7.04 -4.47
CA ILE A 77 16.26 -6.95 -4.78
C ILE A 77 16.05 -6.52 -6.22
N LEU A 78 15.35 -7.32 -7.01
CA LEU A 78 14.88 -6.97 -8.34
C LEU A 78 13.39 -6.64 -8.29
N MET A 79 13.04 -5.38 -8.57
CA MET A 79 11.66 -4.94 -8.66
C MET A 79 11.18 -5.00 -10.12
N ILE A 80 10.12 -5.77 -10.39
CA ILE A 80 9.48 -5.86 -11.71
C ILE A 80 8.15 -5.13 -11.66
N SER A 81 7.98 -4.07 -12.46
CA SER A 81 6.82 -3.17 -12.42
C SER A 81 6.31 -2.80 -13.80
N GLY A 82 4.99 -2.66 -13.95
CA GLY A 82 4.35 -2.17 -15.18
C GLY A 82 4.39 -0.64 -15.36
N MET A 83 4.99 0.10 -14.43
CA MET A 83 5.12 1.56 -14.51
C MET A 83 6.58 2.00 -14.51
N ALA A 84 6.94 2.81 -15.51
CA ALA A 84 8.20 3.54 -15.50
C ALA A 84 8.19 4.56 -14.34
N ASP A 85 9.33 4.68 -13.65
CA ASP A 85 9.54 5.80 -12.74
C ASP A 85 9.92 7.03 -13.55
N ALA A 86 9.21 8.11 -13.31
CA ALA A 86 9.67 9.43 -13.71
C ALA A 86 10.77 9.92 -12.75
N ASN A 87 10.81 9.42 -11.53
CA ASN A 87 11.76 9.82 -10.51
C ASN A 87 12.42 8.57 -9.92
N GLN A 88 13.72 8.52 -9.98
CA GLN A 88 14.55 7.62 -9.23
C GLN A 88 14.37 7.95 -7.75
N LEU A 89 13.38 7.32 -7.10
CA LEU A 89 13.37 7.25 -5.64
C LEU A 89 14.73 6.68 -5.27
N SER A 90 15.53 7.50 -4.63
CA SER A 90 16.96 7.35 -4.33
C SER A 90 17.39 5.89 -4.30
N ALA A 91 18.29 5.55 -5.22
CA ALA A 91 18.80 4.19 -5.38
C ALA A 91 19.37 3.70 -4.04
N SER A 92 18.54 3.00 -3.29
CA SER A 92 19.04 2.26 -2.12
C SER A 92 19.97 1.17 -2.67
N SER A 93 21.17 1.08 -2.14
CA SER A 93 22.12 0.05 -2.54
C SER A 93 21.45 -1.34 -2.49
N GLY A 94 21.60 -2.11 -3.56
CA GLY A 94 21.04 -3.46 -3.68
C GLY A 94 19.60 -3.56 -4.20
N ILE A 95 19.02 -2.47 -4.70
CA ILE A 95 17.68 -2.50 -5.34
C ILE A 95 17.76 -2.01 -6.77
N ASP A 96 17.37 -2.86 -7.72
CA ASP A 96 17.26 -2.54 -9.13
C ASP A 96 15.86 -2.75 -9.69
N TYR A 97 15.57 -2.15 -10.85
CA TYR A 97 14.24 -2.07 -11.44
C TYR A 97 14.20 -2.62 -12.86
N LEU A 98 13.23 -3.47 -13.14
CA LEU A 98 12.83 -3.88 -14.49
C LEU A 98 11.44 -3.30 -14.79
N THR A 99 11.39 -2.38 -15.75
CA THR A 99 10.13 -1.80 -16.20
C THR A 99 9.55 -2.56 -17.38
N LEU A 100 8.34 -3.07 -17.22
CA LEU A 100 7.61 -3.77 -18.28
C LEU A 100 6.86 -2.79 -19.19
N PRO A 101 6.59 -3.16 -20.48
CA PRO A 101 5.67 -2.41 -21.33
C PRO A 101 4.33 -2.17 -20.62
N ALA A 102 3.87 -0.90 -20.62
CA ALA A 102 2.76 -0.48 -19.78
C ALA A 102 1.40 -0.97 -20.29
N LEU A 103 0.58 -1.47 -19.38
CA LEU A 103 -0.83 -1.74 -19.58
C LEU A 103 -1.67 -0.59 -19.04
N TYR A 104 -2.88 -0.43 -19.54
CA TYR A 104 -3.89 0.37 -18.88
C TYR A 104 -5.22 -0.41 -18.82
N LYS A 105 -6.08 0.01 -17.90
CA LYS A 105 -7.40 -0.57 -17.73
C LYS A 105 -8.44 0.42 -18.17
N THR A 106 -9.31 0.03 -19.12
CA THR A 106 -10.42 0.86 -19.59
C THR A 106 -11.45 1.10 -18.47
N LYS A 107 -12.38 2.02 -18.67
CA LYS A 107 -13.48 2.26 -17.73
C LYS A 107 -14.32 1.00 -17.50
N ASP A 108 -14.46 0.14 -18.53
CA ASP A 108 -15.18 -1.14 -18.48
C ASP A 108 -14.37 -2.27 -17.86
N GLY A 109 -13.16 -1.96 -17.37
CA GLY A 109 -12.30 -2.90 -16.66
C GLY A 109 -11.44 -3.81 -17.54
N GLN A 110 -11.41 -3.62 -18.86
CA GLN A 110 -10.61 -4.41 -19.78
C GLN A 110 -9.16 -3.88 -19.86
N TYR A 111 -8.21 -4.80 -20.05
CA TYR A 111 -6.80 -4.44 -20.24
C TYR A 111 -6.51 -4.12 -21.71
N GLN A 112 -5.62 -3.16 -21.93
CA GLN A 112 -5.09 -2.81 -23.25
C GLN A 112 -3.64 -2.33 -23.14
N ALA A 113 -2.89 -2.38 -24.25
CA ALA A 113 -1.57 -1.75 -24.33
C ALA A 113 -1.71 -0.23 -24.18
N ARG A 114 -0.83 0.40 -23.36
CA ARG A 114 -0.92 1.84 -23.10
C ARG A 114 -0.32 2.70 -24.18
N ARG A 115 0.79 2.28 -24.79
CA ARG A 115 1.60 3.10 -25.73
C ARG A 115 1.97 2.37 -27.00
N LEU A 116 2.11 1.05 -26.94
CA LEU A 116 2.45 0.23 -28.10
C LEU A 116 1.18 -0.10 -28.90
N GLY A 117 1.28 -0.14 -30.23
CA GLY A 117 0.20 -0.58 -31.11
C GLY A 117 0.04 -2.10 -31.17
N LEU A 118 0.22 -2.79 -30.04
CA LEU A 118 0.11 -4.24 -29.93
C LEU A 118 -1.28 -4.66 -29.46
N SER A 119 -1.74 -5.83 -29.89
CA SER A 119 -2.91 -6.48 -29.31
C SER A 119 -2.67 -6.81 -27.84
N LEU A 120 -3.75 -7.15 -27.12
CA LEU A 120 -3.63 -7.56 -25.72
C LEU A 120 -2.80 -8.85 -25.58
N GLU A 121 -3.03 -9.81 -26.46
CA GLU A 121 -2.29 -11.08 -26.48
C GLU A 121 -0.78 -10.87 -26.72
N GLU A 122 -0.42 -10.04 -27.70
CA GLU A 122 0.98 -9.75 -28.03
C GLU A 122 1.70 -9.05 -26.86
N ILE A 123 1.07 -8.06 -26.23
CA ILE A 123 1.73 -7.36 -25.12
C ILE A 123 1.84 -8.25 -23.88
N ILE A 124 0.85 -9.09 -23.57
CA ILE A 124 0.93 -10.04 -22.46
C ILE A 124 2.01 -11.10 -22.72
N ALA A 125 2.09 -11.64 -23.95
CA ALA A 125 3.15 -12.59 -24.33
C ALA A 125 4.55 -11.96 -24.19
N LEU A 126 4.73 -10.72 -24.68
CA LEU A 126 5.98 -9.97 -24.54
C LEU A 126 6.35 -9.78 -23.05
N ARG A 127 5.43 -9.33 -22.23
CA ARG A 127 5.66 -9.12 -20.79
C ARG A 127 5.99 -10.43 -20.09
N SER A 128 5.24 -11.50 -20.36
CA SER A 128 5.47 -12.84 -19.81
C SER A 128 6.88 -13.34 -20.11
N GLN A 129 7.33 -13.18 -21.36
CA GLN A 129 8.69 -13.59 -21.78
C GLN A 129 9.78 -12.76 -21.09
N ILE A 130 9.62 -11.44 -20.99
CA ILE A 130 10.55 -10.56 -20.28
C ILE A 130 10.67 -10.98 -18.81
N ILE A 131 9.54 -11.19 -18.12
CA ILE A 131 9.50 -11.61 -16.72
C ILE A 131 10.21 -12.95 -16.55
N LYS A 132 9.85 -13.94 -17.37
CA LYS A 132 10.45 -15.28 -17.30
C LYS A 132 11.96 -15.23 -17.48
N THR A 133 12.45 -14.51 -18.49
CA THR A 133 13.89 -14.38 -18.77
C THR A 133 14.63 -13.70 -17.62
N ALA A 134 14.04 -12.63 -17.05
CA ALA A 134 14.61 -11.96 -15.89
C ALA A 134 14.74 -12.91 -14.69
N LEU A 135 13.67 -13.67 -14.38
CA LEU A 135 13.66 -14.60 -13.25
C LEU A 135 14.60 -15.79 -13.47
N GLN A 136 14.73 -16.27 -14.71
CA GLN A 136 15.67 -17.34 -15.09
C GLN A 136 17.13 -16.95 -14.82
N ASN A 137 17.50 -15.69 -15.09
CA ASN A 137 18.86 -15.19 -14.91
C ASN A 137 19.12 -14.70 -13.49
N PHE A 138 18.15 -14.00 -12.86
CA PHE A 138 18.30 -13.50 -11.50
C PHE A 138 18.23 -14.62 -10.46
N GLN A 139 17.47 -15.71 -10.72
CA GLN A 139 17.29 -16.86 -9.83
C GLN A 139 16.95 -16.45 -8.39
N PRO A 140 15.77 -15.86 -8.14
CA PRO A 140 15.42 -15.38 -6.82
C PRO A 140 15.21 -16.53 -5.82
N ASP A 141 15.69 -16.35 -4.60
CA ASP A 141 15.37 -17.22 -3.45
C ASP A 141 13.94 -16.97 -2.97
N VAL A 142 13.44 -15.74 -3.15
CA VAL A 142 12.07 -15.34 -2.79
C VAL A 142 11.43 -14.55 -3.93
N PHE A 143 10.21 -14.94 -4.29
CA PHE A 143 9.39 -14.23 -5.27
C PHE A 143 8.12 -13.72 -4.61
N ILE A 144 8.02 -12.40 -4.41
CA ILE A 144 6.86 -11.72 -3.81
C ILE A 144 6.01 -11.13 -4.93
N VAL A 145 4.79 -11.62 -5.06
CA VAL A 145 3.80 -11.18 -6.06
C VAL A 145 2.75 -10.30 -5.38
N ASP A 146 2.50 -9.13 -5.94
CA ASP A 146 1.56 -8.19 -5.36
C ASP A 146 0.15 -8.34 -5.96
N ASN A 147 -0.82 -8.56 -5.10
CA ASN A 147 -2.27 -8.50 -5.28
C ASN A 147 -2.91 -9.57 -6.19
N VAL A 148 -2.34 -9.90 -7.34
CA VAL A 148 -2.95 -10.86 -8.30
C VAL A 148 -2.04 -12.07 -8.46
N PRO A 149 -2.47 -13.28 -8.04
CA PRO A 149 -1.60 -14.46 -7.98
C PRO A 149 -0.94 -14.85 -9.30
N ARG A 150 -1.60 -14.57 -10.44
CA ARG A 150 -1.10 -14.89 -11.78
C ARG A 150 -0.59 -13.65 -12.55
N GLY A 151 -0.52 -12.47 -11.88
CA GLY A 151 -0.23 -11.20 -12.55
C GLY A 151 -1.36 -10.73 -13.45
N ALA A 152 -1.11 -9.74 -14.29
CA ALA A 152 -2.11 -9.29 -15.26
C ALA A 152 -2.34 -10.36 -16.32
N MET A 153 -3.60 -10.79 -16.49
CA MET A 153 -4.01 -11.73 -17.54
C MET A 153 -3.17 -13.03 -17.61
N GLY A 154 -2.63 -13.49 -16.48
CA GLY A 154 -1.85 -14.73 -16.42
C GLY A 154 -0.38 -14.59 -16.87
N GLU A 155 0.15 -13.37 -17.01
CA GLU A 155 1.52 -13.14 -17.48
C GLU A 155 2.61 -13.79 -16.62
N LEU A 156 2.29 -14.22 -15.38
CA LEU A 156 3.22 -14.93 -14.51
C LEU A 156 3.20 -16.46 -14.67
N ASP A 157 2.23 -17.04 -15.36
CA ASP A 157 2.02 -18.49 -15.38
C ASP A 157 3.28 -19.27 -15.78
N ALA A 158 3.94 -18.87 -16.88
CA ALA A 158 5.17 -19.50 -17.35
C ALA A 158 6.36 -19.32 -16.39
N SER A 159 6.38 -18.22 -15.63
CA SER A 159 7.40 -17.94 -14.63
C SER A 159 7.18 -18.74 -13.34
N LEU A 160 5.94 -18.82 -12.88
CA LEU A 160 5.56 -19.62 -11.71
C LEU A 160 5.88 -21.10 -11.91
N GLU A 161 5.52 -21.65 -13.08
CA GLU A 161 5.82 -23.04 -13.42
C GLU A 161 7.33 -23.29 -13.47
N TYR A 162 8.08 -22.43 -14.17
CA TYR A 162 9.53 -22.54 -14.26
C TYR A 162 10.20 -22.54 -12.87
N LEU A 163 9.92 -21.52 -12.05
CA LEU A 163 10.54 -21.41 -10.73
C LEU A 163 10.11 -22.57 -9.80
N LYS A 164 8.86 -23.04 -9.92
CA LYS A 164 8.38 -24.20 -9.15
C LYS A 164 9.14 -25.47 -9.49
N THR A 165 9.43 -25.71 -10.78
CA THR A 165 10.21 -26.88 -11.20
C THR A 165 11.66 -26.82 -10.71
N GLN A 166 12.24 -25.62 -10.51
CA GLN A 166 13.58 -25.47 -9.93
C GLN A 166 13.63 -25.76 -8.42
N ASN A 167 12.47 -25.69 -7.73
CA ASN A 167 12.31 -25.99 -6.31
C ASN A 167 13.30 -25.26 -5.35
N LYS A 168 13.69 -24.04 -5.73
CA LYS A 168 14.64 -23.20 -4.97
C LYS A 168 14.01 -21.92 -4.45
N THR A 169 12.95 -21.43 -5.09
CA THR A 169 12.30 -20.16 -4.80
C THR A 169 11.12 -20.35 -3.85
N ARG A 170 11.00 -19.52 -2.81
CA ARG A 170 9.81 -19.36 -1.99
C ARG A 170 8.88 -18.33 -2.60
N PHE A 171 7.59 -18.66 -2.69
CA PHE A 171 6.58 -17.81 -3.31
C PHE A 171 5.68 -17.18 -2.26
N ILE A 172 5.55 -15.86 -2.32
CA ILE A 172 4.71 -15.10 -1.40
C ILE A 172 3.75 -14.24 -2.20
N LEU A 173 2.46 -14.31 -1.85
CA LEU A 173 1.45 -13.40 -2.36
C LEU A 173 1.21 -12.30 -1.33
N GLY A 174 1.33 -11.04 -1.73
CA GLY A 174 1.01 -9.88 -0.91
C GLY A 174 -0.37 -9.33 -1.23
N LEU A 175 -1.27 -9.29 -0.26
CA LEU A 175 -2.63 -8.76 -0.41
C LEU A 175 -2.81 -7.53 0.46
N ARG A 176 -3.63 -6.57 -0.01
CA ARG A 176 -4.12 -5.49 0.86
C ARG A 176 -5.10 -6.04 1.89
N ASP A 177 -5.33 -5.27 2.93
CA ASP A 177 -6.31 -5.53 3.98
C ASP A 177 -7.70 -5.89 3.44
N ILE A 178 -8.26 -5.04 2.60
CA ILE A 178 -9.59 -5.18 1.98
C ILE A 178 -9.42 -5.12 0.47
N LEU A 179 -9.89 -6.13 -0.24
CA LEU A 179 -9.80 -6.23 -1.69
C LEU A 179 -11.01 -5.59 -2.37
N ASP A 180 -12.21 -5.97 -1.94
CA ASP A 180 -13.53 -5.43 -2.32
C ASP A 180 -14.63 -6.07 -1.44
N GLU A 181 -15.90 -5.96 -1.84
CA GLU A 181 -17.01 -6.66 -1.21
C GLU A 181 -16.81 -8.19 -1.26
N PRO A 182 -17.21 -8.92 -0.21
CA PRO A 182 -16.97 -10.37 -0.12
C PRO A 182 -17.48 -11.17 -1.32
N GLU A 183 -18.69 -10.88 -1.78
CA GLU A 183 -19.29 -11.60 -2.91
C GLU A 183 -18.54 -11.34 -4.23
N VAL A 184 -18.11 -10.10 -4.46
CA VAL A 184 -17.31 -9.73 -5.64
C VAL A 184 -15.98 -10.47 -5.66
N ILE A 185 -15.33 -10.57 -4.49
CA ILE A 185 -14.04 -11.27 -4.38
C ILE A 185 -14.23 -12.77 -4.55
N ARG A 186 -15.20 -13.40 -3.88
CA ARG A 186 -15.46 -14.84 -4.04
C ARG A 186 -15.69 -15.21 -5.51
N HIS A 187 -16.59 -14.46 -6.18
CA HIS A 187 -16.88 -14.69 -7.59
C HIS A 187 -15.65 -14.52 -8.49
N SER A 188 -14.93 -13.40 -8.34
CA SER A 188 -13.72 -13.12 -9.13
C SER A 188 -12.61 -14.15 -8.88
N TRP A 189 -12.41 -14.58 -7.64
CA TRP A 189 -11.37 -15.55 -7.30
C TRP A 189 -11.70 -16.95 -7.84
N GLN A 190 -12.98 -17.34 -7.82
CA GLN A 190 -13.43 -18.58 -8.42
C GLN A 190 -13.25 -18.56 -9.94
N GLN A 191 -13.69 -17.50 -10.63
CA GLN A 191 -13.54 -17.36 -12.08
C GLN A 191 -12.08 -17.41 -12.55
N ASN A 192 -11.17 -16.84 -11.77
CA ASN A 192 -9.75 -16.76 -12.12
C ASN A 192 -8.90 -17.90 -11.51
N ASN A 193 -9.51 -18.87 -10.85
CA ASN A 193 -8.84 -19.98 -10.17
C ASN A 193 -7.72 -19.53 -9.20
N HIS A 194 -7.94 -18.42 -8.47
CA HIS A 194 -6.92 -17.85 -7.60
C HIS A 194 -6.56 -18.77 -6.44
N GLU A 195 -7.55 -19.44 -5.82
CA GLU A 195 -7.26 -20.39 -4.74
C GLU A 195 -6.41 -21.57 -5.23
N GLU A 196 -6.71 -22.12 -6.41
CA GLU A 196 -5.91 -23.20 -6.98
C GLU A 196 -4.49 -22.75 -7.27
N THR A 197 -4.33 -21.53 -7.78
CA THR A 197 -3.00 -20.93 -8.00
C THR A 197 -2.22 -20.79 -6.69
N ILE A 198 -2.89 -20.33 -5.61
CA ILE A 198 -2.28 -20.21 -4.27
C ILE A 198 -1.90 -21.60 -3.74
N ARG A 199 -2.79 -22.57 -3.88
CA ARG A 199 -2.56 -23.96 -3.44
C ARG A 199 -1.32 -24.55 -4.10
N ARG A 200 -1.21 -24.37 -5.41
CA ARG A 200 -0.16 -24.98 -6.24
C ARG A 200 1.20 -24.32 -6.09
N TYR A 201 1.25 -22.99 -6.05
CA TYR A 201 2.52 -22.27 -6.16
C TYR A 201 2.98 -21.58 -4.88
N TYR A 202 2.07 -20.96 -4.12
CA TYR A 202 2.45 -20.07 -3.03
C TYR A 202 2.73 -20.80 -1.73
N ASP A 203 3.81 -20.43 -1.06
CA ASP A 203 4.19 -20.91 0.27
C ASP A 203 3.49 -20.10 1.36
N ALA A 204 3.30 -18.79 1.13
CA ALA A 204 2.61 -17.88 2.06
C ALA A 204 1.77 -16.82 1.34
N VAL A 205 0.77 -16.31 2.03
CA VAL A 205 -0.03 -15.15 1.66
C VAL A 205 0.06 -14.13 2.79
N TRP A 206 0.62 -12.96 2.51
CA TRP A 206 0.70 -11.86 3.46
C TRP A 206 -0.45 -10.89 3.27
N ILE A 207 -1.24 -10.66 4.30
CA ILE A 207 -2.25 -9.62 4.32
C ILE A 207 -1.65 -8.42 5.02
N TYR A 208 -1.45 -7.33 4.25
CA TYR A 208 -0.93 -6.06 4.76
C TYR A 208 -2.04 -5.30 5.49
N GLY A 209 -2.44 -5.79 6.66
CA GLY A 209 -3.52 -5.27 7.45
C GLY A 209 -3.61 -5.92 8.82
N ASP A 210 -4.46 -5.38 9.67
CA ASP A 210 -4.75 -5.92 11.00
C ASP A 210 -6.04 -6.73 10.96
N GLN A 211 -5.98 -8.00 11.37
CA GLN A 211 -7.13 -8.90 11.43
C GLN A 211 -8.28 -8.33 12.27
N LYS A 212 -7.97 -7.52 13.30
CA LYS A 212 -9.00 -6.89 14.14
C LYS A 212 -9.78 -5.81 13.40
N VAL A 213 -9.18 -5.18 12.38
CA VAL A 213 -9.85 -4.20 11.53
C VAL A 213 -10.72 -4.92 10.51
N TYR A 214 -10.16 -5.93 9.83
CA TYR A 214 -10.89 -6.71 8.84
C TYR A 214 -10.31 -8.12 8.71
N ASP A 215 -11.11 -9.11 9.08
CA ASP A 215 -10.73 -10.53 8.91
C ASP A 215 -11.03 -11.00 7.49
N SER A 216 -10.11 -10.71 6.55
CA SER A 216 -10.24 -11.08 5.15
C SER A 216 -10.41 -12.60 4.95
N VAL A 217 -9.86 -13.42 5.83
CA VAL A 217 -9.96 -14.88 5.74
C VAL A 217 -11.40 -15.32 6.00
N GLN A 218 -12.01 -14.77 7.04
CA GLN A 218 -13.40 -15.05 7.39
C GLN A 218 -14.38 -14.44 6.40
N GLU A 219 -14.21 -13.17 6.07
CA GLU A 219 -15.14 -12.40 5.22
C GLU A 219 -15.20 -12.95 3.79
N TYR A 220 -14.06 -13.33 3.22
CA TYR A 220 -14.03 -13.91 1.87
C TYR A 220 -14.31 -15.41 1.86
N ALA A 221 -14.40 -16.05 3.02
CA ALA A 221 -14.67 -17.48 3.18
C ALA A 221 -13.71 -18.36 2.33
N PHE A 222 -12.41 -18.07 2.41
CA PHE A 222 -11.39 -18.84 1.71
C PHE A 222 -11.36 -20.31 2.19
N SER A 223 -10.99 -21.21 1.29
CA SER A 223 -10.90 -22.65 1.59
C SER A 223 -9.89 -22.93 2.72
N SER A 224 -10.25 -23.81 3.65
CA SER A 224 -9.48 -24.08 4.88
C SER A 224 -8.05 -24.59 4.63
N ASP A 225 -7.80 -25.22 3.51
CA ASP A 225 -6.48 -25.73 3.12
C ASP A 225 -5.51 -24.60 2.74
N ILE A 226 -6.00 -23.53 2.09
CA ILE A 226 -5.16 -22.37 1.73
C ILE A 226 -5.04 -21.37 2.87
N THR A 227 -6.02 -21.26 3.77
CA THR A 227 -5.99 -20.29 4.88
C THR A 227 -4.83 -20.52 5.83
N LYS A 228 -4.29 -21.74 5.92
CA LYS A 228 -3.07 -22.06 6.66
C LYS A 228 -1.82 -21.32 6.18
N LYS A 229 -1.86 -20.79 4.93
CA LYS A 229 -0.78 -20.02 4.32
C LYS A 229 -0.93 -18.50 4.55
N PHE A 230 -2.04 -18.05 5.17
CA PHE A 230 -2.36 -16.64 5.34
C PHE A 230 -1.81 -16.09 6.65
N TYR A 231 -1.12 -14.95 6.58
CA TYR A 231 -0.50 -14.26 7.70
C TYR A 231 -0.82 -12.77 7.66
N TYR A 232 -1.42 -12.25 8.72
CA TYR A 232 -1.61 -10.82 8.89
C TYR A 232 -0.29 -10.18 9.34
N THR A 233 0.24 -9.30 8.52
CA THR A 233 1.49 -8.61 8.85
C THR A 233 1.29 -7.44 9.81
N GLY A 234 0.09 -6.91 9.90
CA GLY A 234 -0.19 -5.55 10.34
C GLY A 234 -0.11 -4.58 9.17
N TYR A 235 -0.62 -3.36 9.35
CA TYR A 235 -0.46 -2.29 8.36
C TYR A 235 1.01 -1.89 8.22
N LEU A 236 1.38 -1.44 7.03
CA LEU A 236 2.75 -1.00 6.73
C LEU A 236 2.96 0.43 7.25
N ASN A 237 3.76 0.58 8.28
CA ASN A 237 4.11 1.89 8.85
C ASN A 237 4.82 2.76 7.79
N GLN A 238 4.28 3.95 7.52
CA GLN A 238 4.80 4.84 6.49
C GLN A 238 5.85 5.85 7.02
N ARG A 239 6.12 5.90 8.33
CA ARG A 239 7.12 6.82 8.92
C ARG A 239 8.51 6.71 8.29
N PRO A 240 9.03 5.52 7.91
CA PRO A 240 10.33 5.43 7.24
C PRO A 240 10.44 6.27 5.97
N ARG A 241 9.33 6.56 5.28
CA ARG A 241 9.32 7.42 4.08
C ARG A 241 9.78 8.84 4.34
N LEU A 242 9.63 9.34 5.56
CA LEU A 242 10.09 10.68 5.94
C LEU A 242 11.61 10.86 5.78
N GLN A 243 12.38 9.75 5.79
CA GLN A 243 13.82 9.78 5.56
C GLN A 243 14.18 10.05 4.10
N PHE A 244 13.26 9.77 3.17
CA PHE A 244 13.46 10.00 1.73
C PHE A 244 12.93 11.35 1.26
N ALA A 245 12.19 12.07 2.10
CA ALA A 245 11.67 13.38 1.80
C ALA A 245 12.80 14.43 1.80
N GLN A 246 13.09 15.03 0.65
CA GLN A 246 14.05 16.13 0.58
C GLN A 246 13.47 17.36 1.28
N GLN A 247 14.05 17.76 2.39
CA GLN A 247 13.56 18.89 3.20
C GLN A 247 13.48 20.24 2.46
N GLN A 248 14.15 20.37 1.31
CA GLN A 248 14.13 21.60 0.53
C GLN A 248 12.85 21.79 -0.29
N GLU A 249 12.18 20.72 -0.73
CA GLU A 249 11.01 20.83 -1.60
C GLU A 249 9.80 21.45 -0.91
N TRP A 250 9.54 21.09 0.35
CA TRP A 250 8.36 21.59 1.06
C TRP A 250 8.41 23.08 1.34
N LYS A 251 9.61 23.67 1.55
CA LYS A 251 9.79 25.12 1.77
C LYS A 251 9.38 25.95 0.54
N SER A 252 9.55 25.39 -0.65
CA SER A 252 9.09 26.03 -1.90
C SER A 252 7.58 25.91 -2.08
N ILE A 253 7.00 24.80 -1.60
CA ILE A 253 5.57 24.50 -1.69
C ILE A 253 4.77 25.30 -0.65
N PHE A 254 5.26 25.35 0.59
CA PHE A 254 4.59 25.96 1.72
C PHE A 254 5.34 27.21 2.22
N LYS A 255 5.01 28.35 1.63
CA LYS A 255 5.69 29.63 1.87
C LYS A 255 5.42 30.27 3.24
N SER A 256 4.52 29.72 4.04
CA SER A 256 4.11 30.28 5.34
C SER A 256 4.11 29.23 6.45
N PRO A 257 5.27 28.87 6.99
CA PRO A 257 5.41 27.79 7.98
C PRO A 257 4.67 28.06 9.31
N SER A 258 4.23 29.28 9.57
CA SER A 258 3.44 29.65 10.75
C SER A 258 1.94 29.38 10.61
N LYS A 259 1.46 29.02 9.41
CA LYS A 259 0.05 28.69 9.17
C LYS A 259 -0.22 27.21 9.44
N ARG A 260 -1.44 26.92 9.90
CA ARG A 260 -1.95 25.53 9.94
C ARG A 260 -2.18 25.03 8.52
N LEU A 261 -2.09 23.72 8.33
CA LEU A 261 -2.18 23.09 7.02
C LEU A 261 -3.41 22.16 6.93
N ALA A 262 -4.31 22.47 6.01
CA ALA A 262 -5.36 21.56 5.55
C ALA A 262 -4.92 20.91 4.23
N LEU A 263 -4.73 19.60 4.22
CA LEU A 263 -4.21 18.83 3.08
C LEU A 263 -5.32 17.99 2.46
N CYS A 264 -5.58 18.18 1.16
CA CYS A 264 -6.46 17.32 0.37
C CYS A 264 -5.64 16.44 -0.57
N MET A 265 -5.69 15.12 -0.39
CA MET A 265 -4.92 14.14 -1.18
C MET A 265 -5.83 13.18 -1.95
N LEU A 266 -5.70 13.17 -3.27
CA LEU A 266 -6.57 12.39 -4.17
C LEU A 266 -5.90 11.13 -4.73
N GLY A 267 -4.70 10.80 -4.24
CA GLY A 267 -3.93 9.65 -4.70
C GLY A 267 -3.58 9.77 -6.19
N GLY A 268 -4.03 8.84 -7.04
CA GLY A 268 -3.81 8.91 -8.50
C GLY A 268 -4.55 10.05 -9.20
N GLY A 269 -5.64 10.55 -8.61
CA GLY A 269 -6.43 11.67 -9.13
C GLY A 269 -7.56 11.30 -10.09
N GLN A 270 -7.71 10.04 -10.45
CA GLN A 270 -8.68 9.61 -11.45
C GLN A 270 -10.15 9.81 -11.02
N ASP A 271 -10.45 9.59 -9.74
CA ASP A 271 -11.82 9.58 -9.17
C ASP A 271 -12.07 10.75 -8.20
N GLY A 272 -11.11 11.66 -8.02
CA GLY A 272 -11.11 12.65 -6.95
C GLY A 272 -11.66 14.03 -7.31
N GLU A 273 -12.27 14.19 -8.48
CA GLU A 273 -12.74 15.50 -9.01
C GLU A 273 -13.66 16.23 -8.04
N ASN A 274 -14.74 15.59 -7.63
CA ASN A 274 -15.75 16.20 -6.76
C ASN A 274 -15.16 16.61 -5.40
N LEU A 275 -14.28 15.79 -4.84
CA LEU A 275 -13.62 16.08 -3.56
C LEU A 275 -12.69 17.29 -3.69
N ALA A 276 -11.89 17.35 -4.75
CA ALA A 276 -11.00 18.48 -5.02
C ALA A 276 -11.78 19.81 -5.16
N LEU A 277 -12.86 19.79 -5.95
CA LEU A 277 -13.70 20.96 -6.17
C LEU A 277 -14.42 21.42 -4.90
N ALA A 278 -14.96 20.49 -4.12
CA ALA A 278 -15.58 20.81 -2.83
C ALA A 278 -14.57 21.41 -1.84
N PHE A 279 -13.37 20.85 -1.77
CA PHE A 279 -12.30 21.37 -0.91
C PHE A 279 -11.84 22.77 -1.38
N ALA A 280 -11.64 22.98 -2.70
CA ALA A 280 -11.23 24.27 -3.24
C ALA A 280 -12.24 25.40 -2.95
N GLN A 281 -13.50 25.07 -2.76
CA GLN A 281 -14.59 26.02 -2.44
C GLN A 281 -14.87 26.12 -0.93
N SER A 282 -14.25 25.31 -0.10
CA SER A 282 -14.46 25.29 1.34
C SER A 282 -13.83 26.52 2.00
N LYS A 283 -14.42 26.95 3.12
CA LYS A 283 -13.85 27.99 4.00
C LYS A 283 -12.91 27.33 5.00
N PHE A 284 -11.68 27.83 5.08
CA PHE A 284 -10.69 27.33 6.04
C PHE A 284 -10.74 28.11 7.36
N PRO A 285 -10.35 27.50 8.49
CA PRO A 285 -10.17 28.20 9.75
C PRO A 285 -9.13 29.34 9.62
N THR A 286 -9.21 30.32 10.52
CA THR A 286 -8.26 31.43 10.56
C THR A 286 -6.81 30.90 10.61
N ASN A 287 -5.91 31.57 9.92
CA ASN A 287 -4.49 31.19 9.84
C ASN A 287 -4.25 29.76 9.31
N THR A 288 -5.06 29.32 8.36
CA THR A 288 -4.94 28.00 7.72
C THR A 288 -4.66 28.17 6.23
N HIS A 289 -3.79 27.31 5.68
CA HIS A 289 -3.53 27.21 4.26
C HIS A 289 -3.97 25.83 3.74
N GLY A 290 -4.76 25.80 2.69
CA GLY A 290 -5.18 24.60 2.02
C GLY A 290 -4.20 24.18 0.92
N ILE A 291 -3.84 22.90 0.86
CA ILE A 291 -3.08 22.34 -0.27
C ILE A 291 -3.89 21.19 -0.86
N ILE A 292 -4.07 21.21 -2.18
CA ILE A 292 -4.63 20.08 -2.94
C ILE A 292 -3.52 19.41 -3.72
N VAL A 293 -3.32 18.11 -3.49
CA VAL A 293 -2.48 17.24 -4.34
C VAL A 293 -3.39 16.40 -5.21
N THR A 294 -3.54 16.82 -6.48
CA THR A 294 -4.55 16.24 -7.38
C THR A 294 -4.21 14.83 -7.87
N GLY A 295 -2.94 14.52 -7.97
CA GLY A 295 -2.45 13.30 -8.60
C GLY A 295 -2.25 13.43 -10.12
N PRO A 296 -1.37 12.59 -10.69
CA PRO A 296 -0.96 12.72 -12.11
C PRO A 296 -2.09 12.42 -13.11
N MET A 297 -3.11 11.68 -12.70
CA MET A 297 -4.23 11.26 -13.57
C MET A 297 -5.45 12.18 -13.48
N MET A 298 -5.38 13.28 -12.75
CA MET A 298 -6.45 14.26 -12.72
C MET A 298 -6.69 14.84 -14.13
N PRO A 299 -7.94 14.84 -14.63
CA PRO A 299 -8.25 15.44 -15.94
C PRO A 299 -7.77 16.90 -16.01
N GLU A 300 -7.15 17.26 -17.14
CA GLU A 300 -6.55 18.59 -17.33
C GLU A 300 -7.54 19.73 -17.09
N LYS A 301 -8.76 19.59 -17.60
CA LYS A 301 -9.85 20.56 -17.40
C LYS A 301 -10.12 20.85 -15.92
N ILE A 302 -10.14 19.80 -15.10
CA ILE A 302 -10.40 19.92 -13.67
C ILE A 302 -9.19 20.55 -12.97
N HIS A 303 -7.99 20.14 -13.34
CA HIS A 303 -6.77 20.73 -12.79
C HIS A 303 -6.70 22.25 -13.06
N GLN A 304 -7.01 22.69 -14.29
CA GLN A 304 -7.08 24.12 -14.66
C GLN A 304 -8.16 24.87 -13.87
N GLN A 305 -9.33 24.24 -13.66
CA GLN A 305 -10.38 24.82 -12.84
C GLN A 305 -9.93 25.01 -11.38
N LEU A 306 -9.23 24.04 -10.80
CA LEU A 306 -8.66 24.12 -9.44
C LEU A 306 -7.60 25.23 -9.36
N GLN A 307 -6.73 25.34 -10.37
CA GLN A 307 -5.76 26.45 -10.46
C GLN A 307 -6.44 27.82 -10.49
N THR A 308 -7.57 27.94 -11.20
CA THR A 308 -8.36 29.18 -11.22
C THR A 308 -8.92 29.53 -9.84
N TYR A 309 -9.33 28.53 -9.03
CA TYR A 309 -9.70 28.78 -7.64
C TYR A 309 -8.51 29.24 -6.80
N ALA A 310 -7.35 28.61 -6.95
CA ALA A 310 -6.14 28.97 -6.21
C ALA A 310 -5.65 30.39 -6.54
N GLN A 311 -5.75 30.83 -7.79
CA GLN A 311 -5.38 32.20 -8.20
C GLN A 311 -6.26 33.29 -7.52
N LYS A 312 -7.49 32.97 -7.18
CA LYS A 312 -8.43 33.87 -6.52
C LYS A 312 -8.35 33.84 -4.99
N ARG A 313 -7.48 32.98 -4.42
CA ARG A 313 -7.38 32.72 -2.99
C ARG A 313 -5.93 32.70 -2.52
N SER A 314 -5.58 33.53 -1.58
CA SER A 314 -4.22 33.55 -0.97
C SER A 314 -3.98 32.40 0.02
N ASP A 315 -5.03 31.68 0.39
CA ASP A 315 -5.01 30.59 1.38
C ASP A 315 -5.13 29.18 0.73
N LEU A 316 -4.99 29.06 -0.60
CA LEU A 316 -5.10 27.81 -1.33
C LEU A 316 -3.96 27.62 -2.33
N SER A 317 -3.38 26.41 -2.35
CA SER A 317 -2.43 25.96 -3.37
C SER A 317 -2.87 24.65 -4.00
N VAL A 318 -2.59 24.48 -5.29
CA VAL A 318 -2.90 23.27 -6.05
C VAL A 318 -1.64 22.71 -6.67
N LEU A 319 -1.31 21.49 -6.36
CA LEU A 319 -0.17 20.73 -6.86
C LEU A 319 -0.66 19.53 -7.65
N ARG A 320 -0.07 19.27 -8.81
CA ARG A 320 -0.42 18.08 -9.58
C ARG A 320 0.17 16.82 -8.97
N TYR A 321 1.43 16.89 -8.60
CA TYR A 321 2.21 15.76 -8.11
C TYR A 321 3.24 16.23 -7.10
N VAL A 322 3.54 15.36 -6.15
CA VAL A 322 4.61 15.49 -5.16
C VAL A 322 5.27 14.12 -5.04
N ASP A 323 6.58 14.06 -5.18
CA ASP A 323 7.33 12.80 -5.20
C ASP A 323 7.14 11.99 -3.92
N GLU A 324 7.31 12.65 -2.77
CA GLU A 324 7.08 12.03 -1.48
C GLU A 324 6.10 12.87 -0.63
N PRO A 325 4.79 12.67 -0.79
CA PRO A 325 3.78 13.47 -0.10
C PRO A 325 3.67 13.19 1.40
N THR A 326 4.33 12.15 1.92
CA THR A 326 4.26 11.78 3.35
C THR A 326 4.73 12.93 4.25
N PHE A 327 5.66 13.77 3.79
CA PHE A 327 6.08 14.92 4.58
C PHE A 327 5.00 16.02 4.66
N LEU A 328 4.19 16.22 3.59
CA LEU A 328 3.04 17.13 3.67
C LEU A 328 2.01 16.62 4.66
N LEU A 329 1.78 15.30 4.64
CA LEU A 329 0.92 14.62 5.61
C LEU A 329 1.45 14.82 7.04
N GLU A 330 2.75 14.68 7.26
CA GLU A 330 3.36 14.89 8.57
C GLU A 330 3.10 16.30 9.10
N LYS A 331 3.14 17.32 8.26
CA LYS A 331 2.91 18.72 8.64
C LYS A 331 1.42 19.10 8.71
N ALA A 332 0.53 18.30 8.13
CA ALA A 332 -0.89 18.62 8.08
C ALA A 332 -1.55 18.53 9.46
N ASP A 333 -2.36 19.53 9.78
CA ASP A 333 -3.29 19.54 10.93
C ASP A 333 -4.58 18.78 10.59
N TRP A 334 -5.01 18.87 9.33
CA TRP A 334 -6.18 18.17 8.79
C TRP A 334 -5.81 17.50 7.48
N VAL A 335 -6.24 16.26 7.34
CA VAL A 335 -6.11 15.49 6.11
C VAL A 335 -7.49 15.14 5.59
N ILE A 336 -7.75 15.46 4.33
CA ILE A 336 -8.97 15.06 3.62
C ILE A 336 -8.55 14.21 2.44
N SER A 337 -9.09 13.00 2.31
CA SER A 337 -8.71 12.09 1.22
C SER A 337 -9.79 11.09 0.88
N MET A 338 -9.58 10.31 -0.20
CA MET A 338 -10.48 9.23 -0.60
C MET A 338 -10.27 7.90 0.14
N GLY A 339 -9.23 7.79 0.99
CA GLY A 339 -8.99 6.58 1.77
C GLY A 339 -8.46 5.39 0.98
N GLY A 340 -7.66 5.62 -0.06
CA GLY A 340 -6.86 4.56 -0.69
C GLY A 340 -5.91 3.93 0.33
N TYR A 341 -5.57 2.64 0.15
CA TYR A 341 -4.78 1.87 1.12
C TYR A 341 -3.53 2.61 1.63
N ASN A 342 -2.67 3.11 0.74
CA ASN A 342 -1.42 3.77 1.15
C ASN A 342 -1.68 5.05 1.95
N THR A 343 -2.60 5.91 1.48
CA THR A 343 -2.95 7.15 2.20
C THR A 343 -3.56 6.83 3.58
N THR A 344 -4.34 5.76 3.67
CA THR A 344 -4.84 5.28 4.97
C THR A 344 -3.69 4.85 5.87
N CYS A 345 -2.73 4.07 5.36
CA CYS A 345 -1.53 3.70 6.13
C CYS A 345 -0.74 4.93 6.57
N GLU A 346 -0.60 5.95 5.72
CA GLU A 346 0.04 7.23 6.06
C GLU A 346 -0.70 7.95 7.20
N ILE A 347 -2.02 8.07 7.10
CA ILE A 347 -2.89 8.67 8.13
C ILE A 347 -2.75 7.95 9.46
N LEU A 348 -2.82 6.62 9.46
CA LEU A 348 -2.69 5.79 10.65
C LEU A 348 -1.28 5.90 11.27
N SER A 349 -0.23 5.81 10.44
CA SER A 349 1.18 5.86 10.90
C SER A 349 1.55 7.21 11.50
N LEU A 350 0.99 8.30 10.97
CA LEU A 350 1.26 9.67 11.43
C LEU A 350 0.19 10.17 12.40
N GLU A 351 -0.80 9.35 12.73
CA GLU A 351 -1.91 9.65 13.66
C GLU A 351 -2.65 10.95 13.33
N LYS A 352 -2.93 11.17 12.05
CA LYS A 352 -3.51 12.41 11.57
C LYS A 352 -5.01 12.52 11.86
N ARG A 353 -5.47 13.73 12.12
CA ARG A 353 -6.90 14.05 12.05
C ARG A 353 -7.32 14.00 10.60
N ALA A 354 -8.18 13.05 10.25
CA ALA A 354 -8.52 12.79 8.86
C ALA A 354 -10.02 12.66 8.65
N LEU A 355 -10.50 13.22 7.54
CA LEU A 355 -11.82 12.99 6.97
C LEU A 355 -11.66 12.19 5.67
N ILE A 356 -12.25 11.02 5.63
CA ILE A 356 -12.26 10.19 4.44
C ILE A 356 -13.60 10.36 3.70
N VAL A 357 -13.51 10.70 2.41
CA VAL A 357 -14.62 10.70 1.47
C VAL A 357 -14.37 9.55 0.49
N PRO A 358 -14.85 8.33 0.80
CA PRO A 358 -14.43 7.14 0.09
C PRO A 358 -15.06 7.06 -1.29
N ARG A 359 -14.36 6.43 -2.25
CA ARG A 359 -14.97 5.95 -3.47
C ARG A 359 -15.95 4.82 -3.14
N VAL A 360 -17.13 4.86 -3.76
CA VAL A 360 -18.21 3.87 -3.59
C VAL A 360 -18.47 3.04 -4.83
N LYS A 361 -17.93 3.43 -6.00
CA LYS A 361 -18.05 2.74 -7.30
C LYS A 361 -16.74 2.88 -8.07
N PRO A 362 -16.32 1.89 -8.88
CA PRO A 362 -16.92 0.55 -9.07
C PRO A 362 -16.58 -0.44 -7.96
N ARG A 363 -15.68 -0.10 -7.03
CA ARG A 363 -15.23 -0.95 -5.91
C ARG A 363 -15.50 -0.26 -4.60
N LYS A 364 -15.84 -1.04 -3.56
CA LYS A 364 -16.21 -0.53 -2.24
C LYS A 364 -15.12 -0.69 -1.16
N GLU A 365 -13.93 -1.14 -1.51
CA GLU A 365 -12.85 -1.35 -0.53
C GLU A 365 -12.52 -0.10 0.30
N GLN A 366 -12.64 1.10 -0.31
CA GLN A 366 -12.40 2.36 0.43
C GLN A 366 -13.54 2.66 1.41
N LEU A 367 -14.79 2.42 1.00
CA LEU A 367 -15.96 2.61 1.86
C LEU A 367 -15.91 1.67 3.05
N ILE A 368 -15.71 0.37 2.82
CA ILE A 368 -15.63 -0.64 3.89
C ILE A 368 -14.53 -0.27 4.89
N ARG A 369 -13.34 0.06 4.40
CA ARG A 369 -12.21 0.48 5.25
C ARG A 369 -12.54 1.72 6.06
N ALA A 370 -13.11 2.75 5.43
CA ALA A 370 -13.45 4.00 6.10
C ALA A 370 -14.50 3.81 7.21
N GLN A 371 -15.53 2.99 6.95
CA GLN A 371 -16.55 2.67 7.97
C GLN A 371 -15.95 1.96 9.18
N LEU A 372 -15.09 0.97 8.97
CA LEU A 372 -14.44 0.24 10.06
C LEU A 372 -13.50 1.15 10.87
N LEU A 373 -12.66 1.93 10.22
CA LEU A 373 -11.75 2.84 10.90
C LEU A 373 -12.48 3.98 11.62
N GLN A 374 -13.62 4.45 11.09
CA GLN A 374 -14.49 5.40 11.79
C GLN A 374 -15.07 4.78 13.05
N LYS A 375 -15.60 3.56 12.98
CA LYS A 375 -16.13 2.82 14.13
C LYS A 375 -15.07 2.63 15.23
N MET A 376 -13.81 2.43 14.85
CA MET A 376 -12.68 2.30 15.76
C MET A 376 -12.14 3.67 16.27
N GLY A 377 -12.72 4.81 15.85
CA GLY A 377 -12.34 6.14 16.28
C GLY A 377 -11.03 6.69 15.68
N TRP A 378 -10.57 6.15 14.54
CA TRP A 378 -9.31 6.57 13.91
C TRP A 378 -9.46 7.73 12.95
N ILE A 379 -10.60 7.80 12.26
CA ILE A 379 -10.90 8.80 11.23
C ILE A 379 -12.36 9.25 11.34
N ASP A 380 -12.67 10.37 10.70
CA ASP A 380 -14.03 10.75 10.36
C ASP A 380 -14.33 10.29 8.91
N MET A 381 -15.58 9.98 8.60
CA MET A 381 -16.02 9.61 7.27
C MET A 381 -17.19 10.48 6.83
N LEU A 382 -17.19 10.86 5.55
CA LEU A 382 -18.31 11.54 4.89
C LEU A 382 -18.69 10.73 3.63
N HIS A 383 -19.96 10.37 3.51
CA HIS A 383 -20.42 9.70 2.29
C HIS A 383 -20.29 10.66 1.08
N PRO A 384 -19.91 10.20 -0.12
CA PRO A 384 -19.78 11.09 -1.28
C PRO A 384 -21.05 11.87 -1.64
N ASP A 385 -22.23 11.31 -1.36
CA ASP A 385 -23.53 11.97 -1.62
C ASP A 385 -23.76 13.19 -0.71
N ASP A 386 -23.10 13.24 0.47
CA ASP A 386 -23.17 14.35 1.43
C ASP A 386 -22.05 15.37 1.23
N LEU A 387 -21.23 15.18 0.18
CA LEU A 387 -20.07 16.00 -0.09
C LEU A 387 -20.45 17.39 -0.63
N HIS A 388 -20.32 18.40 0.21
CA HIS A 388 -20.52 19.81 -0.14
C HIS A 388 -19.40 20.67 0.48
N PRO A 389 -19.07 21.82 -0.12
CA PRO A 389 -18.09 22.76 0.45
C PRO A 389 -18.42 23.18 1.88
N GLN A 390 -19.71 23.33 2.20
CA GLN A 390 -20.19 23.70 3.55
C GLN A 390 -19.97 22.58 4.57
N THR A 391 -20.14 21.32 4.16
CA THR A 391 -19.91 20.16 5.03
C THR A 391 -18.42 20.07 5.38
N LEU A 392 -17.53 20.20 4.39
CA LEU A 392 -16.09 20.24 4.62
C LEU A 392 -15.67 21.44 5.48
N SER A 393 -16.23 22.62 5.20
CA SER A 393 -15.96 23.84 6.02
C SER A 393 -16.34 23.62 7.48
N ARG A 394 -17.52 23.03 7.75
CA ARG A 394 -17.97 22.73 9.10
C ARG A 394 -17.01 21.76 9.79
N TRP A 395 -16.60 20.69 9.13
CA TRP A 395 -15.68 19.71 9.70
C TRP A 395 -14.29 20.33 10.02
N LEU A 396 -13.77 21.19 9.13
CA LEU A 396 -12.49 21.87 9.34
C LEU A 396 -12.53 22.81 10.58
N HIS A 397 -13.70 23.44 10.87
CA HIS A 397 -13.86 24.34 12.01
C HIS A 397 -14.23 23.62 13.32
N GLN A 398 -14.58 22.35 13.29
CA GLN A 398 -14.86 21.60 14.51
C GLN A 398 -13.59 21.47 15.35
N GLU A 399 -13.72 21.63 16.65
CA GLU A 399 -12.65 21.29 17.58
C GLU A 399 -12.36 19.78 17.52
N LYS A 400 -11.10 19.41 17.70
CA LYS A 400 -10.70 18.00 17.75
C LYS A 400 -11.31 17.38 19.01
N LEU A 401 -12.41 16.67 18.85
CA LEU A 401 -12.85 15.73 19.87
C LEU A 401 -11.81 14.59 19.86
N THR A 402 -10.97 14.56 20.88
CA THR A 402 -10.05 13.43 21.06
C THR A 402 -10.93 12.22 21.38
N PRO A 403 -10.96 11.17 20.54
CA PRO A 403 -11.71 9.97 20.87
C PRO A 403 -11.18 9.43 22.21
N GLN A 404 -12.06 9.30 23.20
CA GLN A 404 -11.65 8.81 24.52
C GLN A 404 -11.19 7.35 24.52
N ASN A 405 -11.55 6.57 23.47
CA ASN A 405 -11.19 5.16 23.33
C ASN A 405 -10.84 4.82 21.87
N LYS A 406 -9.62 5.14 21.48
CA LYS A 406 -9.08 4.73 20.17
C LYS A 406 -8.60 3.29 20.25
N GLU A 407 -9.23 2.37 19.54
CA GLU A 407 -8.77 0.98 19.51
C GLU A 407 -7.37 0.90 18.90
N LYS A 408 -6.51 0.06 19.47
CA LYS A 408 -5.13 -0.08 18.98
C LYS A 408 -5.12 -0.84 17.65
N ILE A 409 -4.55 -0.23 16.63
CA ILE A 409 -4.28 -0.84 15.31
C ILE A 409 -2.82 -1.30 15.25
N ASP A 410 -2.61 -2.44 14.62
CA ASP A 410 -1.30 -3.01 14.40
C ASP A 410 -0.62 -2.38 13.17
N LEU A 411 0.47 -1.64 13.39
CA LEU A 411 1.28 -0.98 12.37
C LEU A 411 2.67 -1.61 12.20
N GLN A 412 2.91 -2.82 12.72
CA GLN A 412 4.23 -3.46 12.72
C GLN A 412 4.53 -4.27 11.45
N GLY A 413 3.80 -4.05 10.35
CA GLY A 413 3.94 -4.84 9.13
C GLY A 413 5.35 -4.86 8.57
N LEU A 414 6.02 -3.71 8.51
CA LEU A 414 7.40 -3.62 7.99
C LEU A 414 8.42 -4.33 8.89
N GLU A 415 8.21 -4.35 10.20
CA GLU A 415 9.09 -5.02 11.15
C GLU A 415 8.93 -6.55 11.10
N ARG A 416 7.71 -7.04 10.82
CA ARG A 416 7.43 -8.47 10.74
C ARG A 416 7.85 -9.13 9.43
N ILE A 417 7.78 -8.42 8.31
CA ILE A 417 8.10 -8.98 7.00
C ILE A 417 9.50 -9.61 6.96
N PRO A 418 10.60 -8.96 7.40
CA PRO A 418 11.91 -9.59 7.43
C PRO A 418 11.96 -10.85 8.33
N ASN A 419 11.26 -10.83 9.48
CA ASN A 419 11.21 -11.95 10.40
C ASN A 419 10.44 -13.14 9.82
N PHE A 420 9.33 -12.90 9.13
CA PHE A 420 8.59 -13.96 8.41
C PHE A 420 9.46 -14.60 7.34
N LEU A 421 10.21 -13.80 6.57
CA LEU A 421 11.14 -14.33 5.58
C LEU A 421 12.25 -15.15 6.23
N ALA A 422 12.89 -14.63 7.27
CA ALA A 422 13.95 -15.35 7.96
C ALA A 422 13.48 -16.72 8.47
N THR A 423 12.26 -16.79 9.04
CA THR A 423 11.67 -18.05 9.49
C THR A 423 11.38 -19.01 8.32
N MET A 424 10.82 -18.49 7.21
CA MET A 424 10.47 -19.30 6.05
C MET A 424 11.69 -19.88 5.32
N LEU A 425 12.82 -19.19 5.39
CA LEU A 425 14.06 -19.59 4.72
C LEU A 425 14.93 -20.53 5.58
N GLN A 426 14.57 -20.78 6.84
CA GLN A 426 15.26 -21.78 7.65
C GLN A 426 15.06 -23.18 7.06
N PRO A 427 16.10 -24.02 7.02
CA PRO A 427 15.94 -25.42 6.64
C PRO A 427 14.89 -26.07 7.55
N SER A 428 13.98 -26.84 6.94
CA SER A 428 13.07 -27.71 7.72
C SER A 428 13.93 -28.66 8.54
N SER A 429 13.88 -28.58 9.86
CA SER A 429 14.57 -29.46 10.80
C SER A 429 14.04 -30.89 10.71
#